data_884390d27da158b5e1ade6a2e241649b
#
_entry.id   884390d27da158b5e1ade6a2e241649b
#
_cell.length_a   1.000
_cell.length_b   1.000
_cell.length_c   1.000
_cell.angle_alpha   90.00
_cell.angle_beta   90.00
_cell.angle_gamma   90.00
#
_symmetry.space_group_name_H-M   'P 1'
#
loop_
_entity.id
_entity.type
_entity.pdbx_description
1 polymer ?
#
loop_
_entity_poly.entity_id
_entity_poly.type
_entity_poly.pdbx_seq_one_letter_code
_entity_poly.pdbx_strand_id
1 'polypeptide(L)'
;MSKYSPLIAAKAVWQMRIRKRPFVLSHAINSRCNMRCSFCEYWKNEGVEMELDDIFRLLDQARDFGILVYNAWTVEPLLRKELPQILRHAKQLGMVTSLITNGLLLEKRADELVDLDYLSVSVDGTASYQDIRGVSLERIMPGIIKAKNIINNPLLMNCVISGKNLDDIEELITMAQDMDVKISFEPMYEFQGIASDTWNDMGIRDMEKYRRTVDRIIEMKKEGYPIINSCTYLKMVRELKPAFNCHANEIILDVNADGSIENCRVHRSPIGHISEGIAKVWERTRKTRKDTARECSKCLFFGYVENSLMYNFNLEVAQHYEWM
;
A
#
# COMPACT_ATOMS: atom_id res chain seq x y z
N MET A 1 3.36 -12.30 -17.57
CA MET A 1 3.55 -10.98 -18.25
C MET A 1 2.46 -10.06 -17.76
N SER A 2 2.81 -8.90 -17.20
CA SER A 2 1.87 -7.90 -16.71
C SER A 2 0.82 -7.55 -17.76
N LYS A 3 -0.45 -7.49 -17.36
CA LYS A 3 -1.56 -7.10 -18.24
C LYS A 3 -1.66 -5.57 -18.44
N TYR A 4 -0.76 -4.79 -17.85
CA TYR A 4 -0.72 -3.36 -18.11
C TYR A 4 -0.28 -3.07 -19.54
N SER A 5 -1.16 -2.41 -20.26
CA SER A 5 -0.80 -1.88 -21.55
C SER A 5 0.39 -0.92 -21.42
N PRO A 6 1.40 -1.00 -22.30
CA PRO A 6 2.47 0.02 -22.39
C PRO A 6 1.92 1.45 -22.47
N LEU A 7 0.67 1.60 -22.92
CA LEU A 7 -0.06 2.85 -22.96
C LEU A 7 -0.32 3.43 -21.56
N ILE A 8 -0.62 2.61 -20.55
CA ILE A 8 -0.84 3.09 -19.17
C ILE A 8 0.47 3.60 -18.59
N ALA A 9 1.58 2.86 -18.78
CA ALA A 9 2.90 3.30 -18.34
C ALA A 9 3.30 4.63 -19.02
N ALA A 10 3.09 4.77 -20.33
CA ALA A 10 3.35 6.01 -21.04
C ALA A 10 2.48 7.18 -20.53
N LYS A 11 1.20 6.93 -20.25
CA LYS A 11 0.30 7.93 -19.64
C LYS A 11 0.75 8.33 -18.25
N ALA A 12 1.21 7.39 -17.41
CA ALA A 12 1.72 7.67 -16.07
C ALA A 12 2.97 8.56 -16.15
N VAL A 13 3.93 8.24 -17.03
CA VAL A 13 5.12 9.07 -17.25
C VAL A 13 4.73 10.47 -17.74
N TRP A 14 3.80 10.58 -18.68
CA TRP A 14 3.28 11.86 -19.16
C TRP A 14 2.65 12.68 -18.02
N GLN A 15 1.80 12.03 -17.20
CA GLN A 15 1.13 12.66 -16.08
C GLN A 15 2.14 13.22 -15.06
N MET A 16 3.11 12.41 -14.66
CA MET A 16 4.12 12.78 -13.68
C MET A 16 5.11 13.82 -14.18
N ARG A 17 5.64 13.62 -15.41
CA ARG A 17 6.80 14.38 -15.90
C ARG A 17 6.41 15.65 -16.65
N ILE A 18 5.32 15.60 -17.41
CA ILE A 18 4.89 16.72 -18.25
C ILE A 18 3.81 17.52 -17.53
N ARG A 19 2.72 16.87 -17.10
CA ARG A 19 1.62 17.58 -16.42
C ARG A 19 1.93 17.94 -14.96
N LYS A 20 2.92 17.31 -14.35
CA LYS A 20 3.28 17.48 -12.92
C LYS A 20 2.11 17.21 -11.98
N ARG A 21 1.37 16.16 -12.26
CA ARG A 21 0.16 15.71 -11.56
C ARG A 21 0.32 14.28 -11.10
N PRO A 22 -0.38 13.88 -10.02
CA PRO A 22 -0.39 12.49 -9.56
C PRO A 22 -1.08 11.60 -10.59
N PHE A 23 -0.75 10.32 -10.57
CA PHE A 23 -1.45 9.31 -11.36
C PHE A 23 -2.11 8.23 -10.49
N VAL A 24 -1.86 8.22 -9.18
CA VAL A 24 -2.49 7.33 -8.21
C VAL A 24 -3.39 8.13 -7.30
N LEU A 25 -4.64 7.68 -7.13
CA LEU A 25 -5.53 8.08 -6.04
C LEU A 25 -5.46 6.99 -4.96
N SER A 26 -4.96 7.34 -3.80
CA SER A 26 -4.90 6.51 -2.61
C SER A 26 -6.02 6.95 -1.65
N HIS A 27 -7.09 6.16 -1.58
CA HIS A 27 -8.31 6.52 -0.89
C HIS A 27 -8.54 5.65 0.35
N ALA A 28 -8.59 6.27 1.51
CA ALA A 28 -9.06 5.67 2.74
C ALA A 28 -10.58 5.53 2.68
N ILE A 29 -11.06 4.36 2.25
CA ILE A 29 -12.47 4.16 1.87
C ILE A 29 -13.44 4.08 3.06
N ASN A 30 -12.90 3.79 4.26
CA ASN A 30 -13.65 3.80 5.53
C ASN A 30 -12.72 4.11 6.71
N SER A 31 -13.29 4.13 7.92
CA SER A 31 -12.57 4.42 9.17
C SER A 31 -12.60 3.24 10.17
N ARG A 32 -13.11 2.06 9.79
CA ARG A 32 -13.36 0.92 10.67
C ARG A 32 -12.50 -0.27 10.34
N CYS A 33 -12.14 -1.08 11.38
CA CYS A 33 -11.44 -2.34 11.22
C CYS A 33 -12.06 -3.46 12.09
N ASN A 34 -12.02 -4.68 11.57
CA ASN A 34 -12.48 -5.89 12.27
C ASN A 34 -11.32 -6.67 12.92
N MET A 35 -10.08 -6.16 12.86
CA MET A 35 -8.92 -6.71 13.54
C MET A 35 -8.36 -5.74 14.59
N ARG A 36 -7.54 -6.28 15.50
CA ARG A 36 -6.87 -5.55 16.60
C ARG A 36 -5.38 -5.88 16.60
N CYS A 37 -4.71 -5.61 15.47
CA CYS A 37 -3.28 -5.89 15.33
C CYS A 37 -2.48 -5.15 16.40
N SER A 38 -1.48 -5.80 16.98
CA SER A 38 -0.70 -5.29 18.12
C SER A 38 0.06 -3.99 17.81
N PHE A 39 0.41 -3.75 16.54
CA PHE A 39 1.16 -2.55 16.10
C PHE A 39 0.27 -1.43 15.56
N CYS A 40 -1.05 -1.62 15.46
CA CYS A 40 -1.94 -0.72 14.74
C CYS A 40 -2.91 -0.02 15.68
N GLU A 41 -3.00 1.29 15.59
CA GLU A 41 -3.92 2.13 16.37
C GLU A 41 -5.13 2.64 15.55
N TYR A 42 -5.15 2.40 14.25
CA TYR A 42 -6.19 2.93 13.34
C TYR A 42 -7.61 2.48 13.70
N TRP A 43 -7.76 1.27 14.21
CA TRP A 43 -9.05 0.72 14.60
C TRP A 43 -9.72 1.43 15.79
N LYS A 44 -8.94 2.26 16.52
CA LYS A 44 -9.43 3.04 17.65
C LYS A 44 -10.16 4.33 17.22
N ASN A 45 -9.94 4.75 15.97
CA ASN A 45 -10.41 6.04 15.48
C ASN A 45 -11.55 5.86 14.47
N GLU A 46 -12.78 5.67 14.99
CA GLU A 46 -13.97 5.76 14.14
C GLU A 46 -14.19 7.24 13.76
N GLY A 47 -14.16 7.51 12.44
CA GLY A 47 -14.33 8.85 11.89
C GLY A 47 -15.55 8.96 10.98
N VAL A 48 -15.75 10.16 10.47
CA VAL A 48 -16.75 10.43 9.44
C VAL A 48 -16.31 9.73 8.14
N GLU A 49 -17.24 9.10 7.46
CA GLU A 49 -17.04 8.45 6.16
C GLU A 49 -17.86 9.15 5.08
N MET A 50 -17.29 9.34 3.91
CA MET A 50 -18.02 9.89 2.76
C MET A 50 -19.21 9.01 2.36
N GLU A 51 -20.31 9.65 1.94
CA GLU A 51 -21.40 8.97 1.28
C GLU A 51 -20.97 8.43 -0.10
N LEU A 52 -21.70 7.44 -0.62
CA LEU A 52 -21.37 6.80 -1.88
C LEU A 52 -21.27 7.79 -3.04
N ASP A 53 -22.21 8.74 -3.11
CA ASP A 53 -22.24 9.76 -4.15
C ASP A 53 -21.03 10.71 -4.10
N ASP A 54 -20.51 10.98 -2.90
CA ASP A 54 -19.27 11.77 -2.73
C ASP A 54 -18.06 11.01 -3.23
N ILE A 55 -18.02 9.70 -3.00
CA ILE A 55 -16.96 8.82 -3.54
C ILE A 55 -17.03 8.76 -5.07
N PHE A 56 -18.21 8.67 -5.66
CA PHE A 56 -18.35 8.72 -7.11
C PHE A 56 -17.88 10.06 -7.68
N ARG A 57 -18.27 11.19 -7.04
CA ARG A 57 -17.75 12.52 -7.43
C ARG A 57 -16.24 12.63 -7.28
N LEU A 58 -15.65 12.03 -6.24
CA LEU A 58 -14.19 11.94 -6.09
C LEU A 58 -13.54 11.21 -7.26
N LEU A 59 -14.09 10.05 -7.65
CA LEU A 59 -13.57 9.25 -8.76
C LEU A 59 -13.70 9.98 -10.10
N ASP A 60 -14.82 10.65 -10.34
CA ASP A 60 -15.02 11.46 -11.55
C ASP A 60 -14.01 12.61 -11.63
N GLN A 61 -13.82 13.36 -10.54
CA GLN A 61 -12.82 14.42 -10.47
C GLN A 61 -11.39 13.86 -10.67
N ALA A 62 -11.10 12.70 -10.09
CA ALA A 62 -9.81 12.04 -10.22
C ALA A 62 -9.53 11.65 -11.68
N ARG A 63 -10.51 11.05 -12.38
CA ARG A 63 -10.42 10.72 -13.80
C ARG A 63 -10.14 11.98 -14.63
N ASP A 64 -10.89 13.06 -14.43
CA ASP A 64 -10.75 14.31 -15.19
C ASP A 64 -9.40 14.99 -14.89
N PHE A 65 -8.88 14.81 -13.69
CA PHE A 65 -7.55 15.27 -13.30
C PHE A 65 -6.41 14.46 -13.92
N GLY A 66 -6.70 13.22 -14.37
CA GLY A 66 -5.77 12.32 -15.07
C GLY A 66 -5.22 11.21 -14.20
N ILE A 67 -5.87 10.89 -13.09
CA ILE A 67 -5.56 9.71 -12.28
C ILE A 67 -5.81 8.44 -13.12
N LEU A 68 -4.88 7.48 -13.01
CA LEU A 68 -4.91 6.23 -13.76
C LEU A 68 -5.14 5.02 -12.84
N VAL A 69 -4.79 5.13 -11.58
CA VAL A 69 -4.88 4.04 -10.59
C VAL A 69 -5.74 4.50 -9.41
N TYR A 70 -6.72 3.71 -9.05
CA TYR A 70 -7.50 3.83 -7.84
C TYR A 70 -7.05 2.75 -6.84
N ASN A 71 -6.48 3.16 -5.73
CA ASN A 71 -6.08 2.28 -4.64
C ASN A 71 -7.00 2.48 -3.43
N ALA A 72 -7.89 1.52 -3.18
CA ALA A 72 -8.70 1.47 -1.98
C ALA A 72 -7.90 0.83 -0.85
N TRP A 73 -7.66 1.60 0.19
CA TRP A 73 -6.90 1.13 1.34
C TRP A 73 -7.53 1.65 2.63
N THR A 74 -6.87 1.46 3.72
CA THR A 74 -7.16 1.87 5.09
C THR A 74 -7.80 0.78 5.88
N VAL A 75 -7.78 0.95 7.15
CA VAL A 75 -8.28 0.08 8.21
C VAL A 75 -8.73 -1.29 7.72
N GLU A 76 -9.97 -1.46 7.21
CA GLU A 76 -10.38 -2.66 6.47
C GLU A 76 -11.42 -2.32 5.39
N PRO A 77 -11.02 -2.22 4.12
CA PRO A 77 -11.92 -1.85 3.04
C PRO A 77 -13.09 -2.81 2.83
N LEU A 78 -12.92 -4.10 3.12
CA LEU A 78 -13.98 -5.10 2.98
C LEU A 78 -15.15 -4.91 3.98
N LEU A 79 -15.03 -3.99 4.94
CA LEU A 79 -16.17 -3.59 5.78
C LEU A 79 -17.12 -2.63 5.06
N ARG A 80 -16.65 -1.93 4.01
CA ARG A 80 -17.50 -1.06 3.19
C ARG A 80 -18.42 -1.89 2.30
N LYS A 81 -19.73 -1.78 2.52
CA LYS A 81 -20.73 -2.58 1.75
C LYS A 81 -20.75 -2.21 0.27
N GLU A 82 -20.58 -0.94 -0.02
CA GLU A 82 -20.61 -0.37 -1.37
C GLU A 82 -19.29 -0.54 -2.14
N LEU A 83 -18.27 -1.19 -1.56
CA LEU A 83 -16.98 -1.42 -2.21
C LEU A 83 -17.09 -1.98 -3.64
N PRO A 84 -17.96 -2.99 -3.94
CA PRO A 84 -18.10 -3.49 -5.32
C PRO A 84 -18.60 -2.44 -6.31
N GLN A 85 -19.50 -1.55 -5.87
CA GLN A 85 -20.03 -0.46 -6.70
C GLN A 85 -18.94 0.58 -6.97
N ILE A 86 -18.13 0.89 -5.97
CA ILE A 86 -17.01 1.84 -6.07
C ILE A 86 -15.94 1.33 -7.04
N LEU A 87 -15.55 0.04 -6.92
CA LEU A 87 -14.59 -0.59 -7.83
C LEU A 87 -15.12 -0.59 -9.27
N ARG A 88 -16.40 -0.95 -9.47
CA ARG A 88 -17.05 -0.92 -10.77
C ARG A 88 -17.04 0.46 -11.38
N HIS A 89 -17.37 1.50 -10.62
CA HIS A 89 -17.34 2.89 -11.10
C HIS A 89 -15.93 3.29 -11.52
N ALA A 90 -14.90 3.01 -10.71
CA ALA A 90 -13.50 3.25 -11.07
C ALA A 90 -13.09 2.52 -12.37
N LYS A 91 -13.51 1.26 -12.56
CA LYS A 91 -13.27 0.50 -13.81
C LYS A 91 -13.96 1.13 -15.02
N GLN A 92 -15.21 1.58 -14.88
CA GLN A 92 -15.96 2.26 -15.95
C GLN A 92 -15.29 3.57 -16.37
N LEU A 93 -14.60 4.24 -15.44
CA LEU A 93 -13.78 5.42 -15.70
C LEU A 93 -12.41 5.09 -16.34
N GLY A 94 -12.12 3.80 -16.55
CA GLY A 94 -10.86 3.33 -17.16
C GLY A 94 -9.67 3.31 -16.22
N MET A 95 -9.90 3.36 -14.92
CA MET A 95 -8.84 3.25 -13.91
C MET A 95 -8.47 1.79 -13.67
N VAL A 96 -7.22 1.59 -13.31
CA VAL A 96 -6.77 0.35 -12.68
C VAL A 96 -7.18 0.37 -11.21
N THR A 97 -7.71 -0.75 -10.71
CA THR A 97 -8.20 -0.86 -9.35
C THR A 97 -7.28 -1.72 -8.50
N SER A 98 -6.94 -1.26 -7.32
CA SER A 98 -6.19 -2.02 -6.33
C SER A 98 -6.82 -1.91 -4.94
N LEU A 99 -6.61 -2.94 -4.13
CA LEU A 99 -7.17 -3.07 -2.78
C LEU A 99 -6.11 -3.65 -1.84
N ILE A 100 -6.05 -3.10 -0.63
CA ILE A 100 -5.26 -3.67 0.47
C ILE A 100 -6.24 -4.11 1.57
N THR A 101 -6.14 -5.36 2.03
CA THR A 101 -7.02 -5.93 3.06
C THR A 101 -6.27 -6.76 4.09
N ASN A 102 -6.83 -6.90 5.28
CA ASN A 102 -6.37 -7.84 6.28
C ASN A 102 -6.79 -9.31 5.99
N GLY A 103 -7.61 -9.55 4.99
CA GLY A 103 -8.01 -10.87 4.52
C GLY A 103 -9.17 -11.54 5.27
N LEU A 104 -9.56 -11.07 6.46
CA LEU A 104 -10.54 -11.77 7.31
C LEU A 104 -11.94 -11.92 6.68
N LEU A 105 -12.31 -11.04 5.78
CA LEU A 105 -13.60 -11.08 5.08
C LEU A 105 -13.51 -11.62 3.65
N LEU A 106 -12.30 -11.95 3.16
CA LEU A 106 -12.11 -12.39 1.77
C LEU A 106 -12.91 -13.64 1.42
N GLU A 107 -12.94 -14.65 2.29
CA GLU A 107 -13.70 -15.87 2.03
C GLU A 107 -15.18 -15.59 1.70
N LYS A 108 -15.77 -14.61 2.38
CA LYS A 108 -17.17 -14.21 2.21
C LYS A 108 -17.40 -13.27 1.04
N ARG A 109 -16.42 -12.41 0.75
CA ARG A 109 -16.61 -11.26 -0.14
C ARG A 109 -15.78 -11.31 -1.43
N ALA A 110 -14.95 -12.34 -1.64
CA ALA A 110 -14.10 -12.41 -2.82
C ALA A 110 -14.89 -12.38 -4.14
N ASP A 111 -16.07 -13.03 -4.18
CA ASP A 111 -16.94 -13.05 -5.38
C ASP A 111 -17.44 -11.66 -5.80
N GLU A 112 -17.42 -10.70 -4.89
CA GLU A 112 -17.81 -9.31 -5.14
C GLU A 112 -16.69 -8.47 -5.79
N LEU A 113 -15.45 -9.00 -5.86
CA LEU A 113 -14.26 -8.28 -6.29
C LEU A 113 -13.89 -8.47 -7.77
N VAL A 114 -14.87 -8.79 -8.60
CA VAL A 114 -14.67 -9.06 -10.05
C VAL A 114 -14.14 -7.85 -10.83
N ASP A 115 -14.36 -6.64 -10.32
CA ASP A 115 -13.86 -5.37 -10.88
C ASP A 115 -12.50 -4.93 -10.28
N LEU A 116 -11.84 -5.81 -9.50
CA LEU A 116 -10.53 -5.56 -8.91
C LEU A 116 -9.41 -6.12 -9.81
N ASP A 117 -8.39 -5.29 -10.08
CA ASP A 117 -7.22 -5.74 -10.84
C ASP A 117 -6.13 -6.30 -9.93
N TYR A 118 -5.86 -5.67 -8.77
CA TYR A 118 -4.77 -6.04 -7.87
C TYR A 118 -5.24 -6.13 -6.42
N LEU A 119 -4.93 -7.24 -5.79
CA LEU A 119 -5.23 -7.47 -4.38
C LEU A 119 -3.94 -7.67 -3.58
N SER A 120 -3.79 -6.88 -2.53
CA SER A 120 -2.77 -7.07 -1.51
C SER A 120 -3.41 -7.55 -0.22
N VAL A 121 -2.86 -8.61 0.37
CA VAL A 121 -3.31 -9.15 1.66
C VAL A 121 -2.18 -9.03 2.67
N SER A 122 -2.50 -8.51 3.85
CA SER A 122 -1.52 -8.34 4.91
C SER A 122 -1.25 -9.66 5.63
N VAL A 123 -0.01 -10.19 5.51
CA VAL A 123 0.41 -11.45 6.14
C VAL A 123 1.79 -11.25 6.76
N ASP A 124 1.85 -11.08 8.09
CA ASP A 124 3.07 -10.67 8.79
C ASP A 124 3.86 -11.83 9.41
N GLY A 125 3.60 -13.05 9.04
CA GLY A 125 4.32 -14.22 9.54
C GLY A 125 3.53 -15.50 9.36
N THR A 126 4.08 -16.59 9.82
CA THR A 126 3.44 -17.92 9.90
C THR A 126 3.09 -18.21 11.36
N ALA A 127 4.03 -18.66 12.18
CA ALA A 127 3.82 -18.96 13.58
C ALA A 127 3.48 -17.72 14.43
N SER A 128 4.10 -16.59 14.15
CA SER A 128 3.88 -15.32 14.87
C SER A 128 2.63 -14.56 14.44
N TYR A 129 1.94 -14.99 13.37
CA TYR A 129 0.83 -14.25 12.77
C TYR A 129 -0.27 -13.92 13.78
N GLN A 130 -0.68 -14.90 14.59
CA GLN A 130 -1.74 -14.70 15.58
C GLN A 130 -1.37 -13.70 16.66
N ASP A 131 -0.12 -13.71 17.13
CA ASP A 131 0.37 -12.78 18.14
C ASP A 131 0.46 -11.34 17.61
N ILE A 132 0.70 -11.19 16.30
CA ILE A 132 0.80 -9.90 15.63
C ILE A 132 -0.58 -9.38 15.24
N ARG A 133 -1.42 -10.22 14.63
CA ARG A 133 -2.69 -9.82 13.99
C ARG A 133 -3.94 -10.06 14.83
N GLY A 134 -3.83 -10.85 15.92
CA GLY A 134 -4.94 -11.15 16.82
C GLY A 134 -5.92 -12.18 16.31
N VAL A 135 -5.63 -12.81 15.17
CA VAL A 135 -6.39 -13.93 14.56
C VAL A 135 -5.42 -14.95 14.00
N SER A 136 -5.80 -16.21 13.92
CA SER A 136 -4.93 -17.23 13.33
C SER A 136 -4.82 -17.10 11.81
N LEU A 137 -3.68 -17.51 11.24
CA LEU A 137 -3.43 -17.47 9.79
C LEU A 137 -4.43 -18.33 9.02
N GLU A 138 -4.84 -19.48 9.58
CA GLU A 138 -5.79 -20.41 8.97
C GLU A 138 -7.15 -19.76 8.70
N ARG A 139 -7.51 -18.71 9.43
CA ARG A 139 -8.79 -18.00 9.22
C ARG A 139 -8.81 -17.13 7.97
N ILE A 140 -7.66 -16.72 7.47
CA ILE A 140 -7.58 -15.87 6.27
C ILE A 140 -7.18 -16.67 5.02
N MET A 141 -6.53 -17.83 5.18
CA MET A 141 -6.05 -18.65 4.06
C MET A 141 -7.14 -19.07 3.07
N PRO A 142 -8.33 -19.55 3.48
CA PRO A 142 -9.39 -19.88 2.53
C PRO A 142 -9.81 -18.70 1.66
N GLY A 143 -9.85 -17.50 2.25
CA GLY A 143 -10.15 -16.26 1.52
C GLY A 143 -9.08 -15.89 0.50
N ILE A 144 -7.79 -16.05 0.82
CA ILE A 144 -6.68 -15.83 -0.09
C ILE A 144 -6.76 -16.79 -1.28
N ILE A 145 -6.96 -18.09 -1.01
CA ILE A 145 -7.09 -19.12 -2.04
C ILE A 145 -8.27 -18.82 -2.96
N LYS A 146 -9.42 -18.45 -2.38
CA LYS A 146 -10.62 -18.08 -3.15
C LYS A 146 -10.38 -16.86 -4.03
N ALA A 147 -9.81 -15.80 -3.47
CA ALA A 147 -9.54 -14.56 -4.20
C ALA A 147 -8.54 -14.78 -5.35
N LYS A 148 -7.54 -15.63 -5.18
CA LYS A 148 -6.59 -16.01 -6.23
C LYS A 148 -7.27 -16.58 -7.47
N ASN A 149 -8.38 -17.29 -7.31
CA ASN A 149 -9.14 -17.88 -8.42
C ASN A 149 -10.06 -16.87 -9.13
N ILE A 150 -10.33 -15.72 -8.52
CA ILE A 150 -11.23 -14.69 -9.04
C ILE A 150 -10.46 -13.56 -9.70
N ILE A 151 -9.37 -13.12 -9.06
CA ILE A 151 -8.57 -11.98 -9.51
C ILE A 151 -7.57 -12.43 -10.56
N ASN A 152 -7.58 -11.74 -11.70
CA ASN A 152 -6.79 -12.16 -12.86
C ASN A 152 -5.28 -11.93 -12.74
N ASN A 153 -4.85 -11.03 -11.88
CA ASN A 153 -3.42 -10.77 -11.64
C ASN A 153 -2.94 -11.56 -10.40
N PRO A 154 -1.66 -11.87 -10.28
CA PRO A 154 -1.14 -12.50 -9.06
C PRO A 154 -1.51 -11.67 -7.83
N LEU A 155 -1.83 -12.32 -6.72
CA LEU A 155 -1.99 -11.64 -5.45
C LEU A 155 -0.65 -11.21 -4.88
N LEU A 156 -0.69 -10.20 -4.00
CA LEU A 156 0.46 -9.77 -3.23
C LEU A 156 0.22 -10.01 -1.74
N MET A 157 1.13 -10.69 -1.08
CA MET A 157 1.24 -10.68 0.38
C MET A 157 2.11 -9.51 0.81
N ASN A 158 1.62 -8.68 1.71
CA ASN A 158 2.42 -7.61 2.32
C ASN A 158 2.81 -8.01 3.74
N CYS A 159 4.08 -7.97 4.05
CA CYS A 159 4.62 -8.28 5.36
C CYS A 159 5.36 -7.09 5.96
N VAL A 160 4.96 -6.70 7.18
CA VAL A 160 5.72 -5.78 8.03
C VAL A 160 6.72 -6.58 8.84
N ILE A 161 8.02 -6.39 8.61
CA ILE A 161 9.08 -7.02 9.39
C ILE A 161 9.18 -6.30 10.74
N SER A 162 9.04 -7.06 11.81
CA SER A 162 9.10 -6.59 13.20
C SER A 162 10.03 -7.45 14.03
N GLY A 163 10.22 -7.10 15.30
CA GLY A 163 10.98 -7.93 16.24
C GLY A 163 10.36 -9.32 16.51
N LYS A 164 9.06 -9.49 16.20
CA LYS A 164 8.32 -10.73 16.49
C LYS A 164 8.35 -11.77 15.38
N ASN A 165 8.59 -11.39 14.13
CA ASN A 165 8.45 -12.30 12.98
C ASN A 165 9.75 -12.58 12.22
N LEU A 166 10.90 -12.25 12.78
CA LEU A 166 12.18 -12.47 12.08
C LEU A 166 12.44 -13.94 11.73
N ASP A 167 11.94 -14.85 12.53
CA ASP A 167 12.10 -16.30 12.31
C ASP A 167 11.11 -16.87 11.28
N ASP A 168 10.01 -16.16 11.02
CA ASP A 168 8.96 -16.63 10.11
C ASP A 168 9.20 -16.22 8.64
N ILE A 169 10.11 -15.27 8.39
CA ILE A 169 10.23 -14.61 7.08
C ILE A 169 10.58 -15.59 5.96
N GLU A 170 11.51 -16.52 6.18
CA GLU A 170 11.91 -17.49 5.17
C GLU A 170 10.79 -18.49 4.83
N GLU A 171 10.07 -18.94 5.85
CA GLU A 171 8.89 -19.81 5.68
C GLU A 171 7.77 -19.06 4.94
N LEU A 172 7.53 -17.78 5.28
CA LEU A 172 6.54 -16.96 4.62
C LEU A 172 6.85 -16.74 3.12
N ILE A 173 8.12 -16.57 2.75
CA ILE A 173 8.55 -16.48 1.35
C ILE A 173 8.30 -17.81 0.62
N THR A 174 8.63 -18.92 1.27
CA THR A 174 8.40 -20.26 0.73
C THR A 174 6.90 -20.51 0.52
N MET A 175 6.07 -20.15 1.50
CA MET A 175 4.61 -20.23 1.38
C MET A 175 4.10 -19.39 0.21
N ALA A 176 4.61 -18.18 0.01
CA ALA A 176 4.23 -17.34 -1.14
C ALA A 176 4.60 -18.01 -2.48
N GLN A 177 5.77 -18.64 -2.57
CA GLN A 177 6.22 -19.42 -3.73
C GLN A 177 5.28 -20.59 -4.01
N ASP A 178 4.97 -21.39 -2.99
CA ASP A 178 4.12 -22.58 -3.11
C ASP A 178 2.69 -22.22 -3.51
N MET A 179 2.22 -21.09 -3.05
CA MET A 179 0.90 -20.54 -3.41
C MET A 179 0.89 -19.82 -4.76
N ASP A 180 2.03 -19.63 -5.43
CA ASP A 180 2.15 -18.81 -6.64
C ASP A 180 1.53 -17.42 -6.46
N VAL A 181 1.92 -16.74 -5.38
CA VAL A 181 1.59 -15.34 -5.07
C VAL A 181 2.86 -14.52 -4.92
N LYS A 182 2.76 -13.21 -5.07
CA LYS A 182 3.88 -12.30 -4.83
C LYS A 182 3.98 -11.92 -3.36
N ILE A 183 5.17 -11.50 -2.93
CA ILE A 183 5.38 -11.01 -1.56
C ILE A 183 6.21 -9.73 -1.56
N SER A 184 5.86 -8.82 -0.65
CA SER A 184 6.62 -7.60 -0.37
C SER A 184 6.86 -7.45 1.12
N PHE A 185 7.93 -6.75 1.45
CA PHE A 185 8.36 -6.50 2.80
C PHE A 185 8.52 -5.00 3.03
N GLU A 186 8.14 -4.55 4.23
CA GLU A 186 8.51 -3.24 4.75
C GLU A 186 8.90 -3.38 6.22
N PRO A 187 9.86 -2.59 6.73
CA PRO A 187 10.27 -2.74 8.12
C PRO A 187 9.32 -1.97 9.04
N MET A 188 9.11 -2.49 10.24
CA MET A 188 8.69 -1.67 11.34
C MET A 188 9.86 -0.81 11.80
N TYR A 189 9.72 0.50 11.74
CA TYR A 189 10.75 1.45 12.15
C TYR A 189 10.15 2.50 13.09
N GLU A 190 10.97 3.04 13.97
CA GLU A 190 10.53 4.09 14.87
C GLU A 190 10.29 5.39 14.09
N PHE A 191 9.08 5.90 14.17
CA PHE A 191 8.70 7.17 13.55
C PHE A 191 7.83 7.99 14.49
N GLN A 192 7.73 9.27 14.21
CA GLN A 192 6.88 10.15 15.00
C GLN A 192 5.40 9.69 14.95
N GLY A 193 4.84 9.40 16.11
CA GLY A 193 3.45 8.96 16.27
C GLY A 193 3.25 7.46 16.51
N ILE A 194 4.32 6.64 16.52
CA ILE A 194 4.19 5.27 17.05
C ILE A 194 4.13 5.31 18.58
N ALA A 195 3.19 4.59 19.17
CA ALA A 195 3.09 4.50 20.62
C ALA A 195 4.34 3.78 21.20
N SER A 196 4.88 4.28 22.31
CA SER A 196 6.07 3.72 22.96
C SER A 196 5.88 2.25 23.34
N ASP A 197 4.71 1.88 23.83
CA ASP A 197 4.41 0.49 24.22
C ASP A 197 4.40 -0.43 22.99
N THR A 198 3.81 0.02 21.89
CA THR A 198 3.84 -0.69 20.59
C THR A 198 5.28 -0.86 20.09
N TRP A 199 6.09 0.20 20.13
CA TRP A 199 7.50 0.12 19.76
C TRP A 199 8.30 -0.80 20.68
N ASN A 200 8.01 -0.78 21.98
CA ASN A 200 8.67 -1.64 22.97
C ASN A 200 8.35 -3.13 22.74
N ASP A 201 7.13 -3.46 22.35
CA ASP A 201 6.69 -4.84 22.09
C ASP A 201 7.13 -5.38 20.71
N MET A 202 6.99 -4.57 19.69
CA MET A 202 7.12 -5.00 18.27
C MET A 202 8.41 -4.55 17.60
N GLY A 203 9.11 -3.56 18.18
CA GLY A 203 10.27 -2.93 17.55
C GLY A 203 11.45 -3.90 17.37
N ILE A 204 12.22 -3.65 16.32
CA ILE A 204 13.41 -4.42 16.03
C ILE A 204 14.51 -4.09 17.04
N ARG A 205 14.86 -5.04 17.91
CA ARG A 205 15.89 -4.89 18.95
C ARG A 205 17.19 -5.58 18.59
N ASP A 206 17.09 -6.80 18.04
CA ASP A 206 18.24 -7.56 17.55
C ASP A 206 18.57 -7.14 16.12
N MET A 207 19.37 -6.10 15.99
CA MET A 207 19.77 -5.57 14.68
C MET A 207 20.65 -6.53 13.88
N GLU A 208 21.38 -7.43 14.54
CA GLU A 208 22.20 -8.42 13.86
C GLU A 208 21.33 -9.50 13.21
N LYS A 209 20.38 -10.05 13.98
CA LYS A 209 19.39 -10.99 13.45
C LYS A 209 18.56 -10.36 12.34
N TYR A 210 18.09 -9.13 12.55
CA TYR A 210 17.33 -8.39 11.55
C TYR A 210 18.09 -8.24 10.22
N ARG A 211 19.36 -7.82 10.27
CA ARG A 211 20.19 -7.70 9.07
C ARG A 211 20.38 -9.03 8.36
N ARG A 212 20.63 -10.12 9.09
CA ARG A 212 20.70 -11.47 8.51
C ARG A 212 19.39 -11.86 7.83
N THR A 213 18.25 -11.57 8.46
CA THR A 213 16.94 -11.83 7.86
C THR A 213 16.76 -11.06 6.55
N VAL A 214 17.10 -9.77 6.52
CA VAL A 214 17.01 -8.98 5.27
C VAL A 214 18.02 -9.43 4.22
N ASP A 215 19.23 -9.80 4.61
CA ASP A 215 20.21 -10.40 3.69
C ASP A 215 19.65 -11.69 3.07
N ARG A 216 18.97 -12.54 3.85
CA ARG A 216 18.32 -13.75 3.35
C ARG A 216 17.17 -13.43 2.37
N ILE A 217 16.36 -12.40 2.64
CA ILE A 217 15.33 -11.91 1.68
C ILE A 217 15.99 -11.53 0.34
N ILE A 218 17.12 -10.82 0.38
CA ILE A 218 17.87 -10.41 -0.84
C ILE A 218 18.42 -11.63 -1.60
N GLU A 219 18.91 -12.62 -0.89
CA GLU A 219 19.40 -13.88 -1.48
C GLU A 219 18.27 -14.67 -2.15
N MET A 220 17.17 -14.91 -1.44
CA MET A 220 15.99 -15.60 -1.97
C MET A 220 15.41 -14.88 -3.19
N LYS A 221 15.39 -13.53 -3.18
CA LYS A 221 15.01 -12.76 -4.38
C LYS A 221 15.92 -13.08 -5.57
N LYS A 222 17.25 -13.16 -5.36
CA LYS A 222 18.21 -13.52 -6.44
C LYS A 222 18.06 -14.96 -6.88
N GLU A 223 17.63 -15.85 -6.01
CA GLU A 223 17.30 -17.25 -6.28
C GLU A 223 15.99 -17.39 -7.09
N GLY A 224 15.23 -16.31 -7.29
CA GLY A 224 14.01 -16.29 -8.11
C GLY A 224 12.71 -16.43 -7.34
N TYR A 225 12.74 -16.36 -6.01
CA TYR A 225 11.52 -16.31 -5.20
C TYR A 225 10.67 -15.07 -5.52
N PRO A 226 9.34 -15.11 -5.28
CA PRO A 226 8.38 -14.12 -5.80
C PRO A 226 8.40 -12.78 -5.08
N ILE A 227 9.56 -12.31 -4.63
CA ILE A 227 9.74 -11.06 -3.88
C ILE A 227 9.76 -9.88 -4.83
N ILE A 228 8.82 -8.92 -4.67
CA ILE A 228 8.70 -7.77 -5.58
C ILE A 228 9.55 -6.55 -5.18
N ASN A 229 9.97 -6.44 -3.92
CA ASN A 229 10.84 -5.34 -3.50
C ASN A 229 12.12 -5.26 -4.34
N SER A 230 12.55 -4.05 -4.72
CA SER A 230 13.84 -3.86 -5.36
C SER A 230 15.00 -4.14 -4.40
N CYS A 231 16.13 -4.63 -4.90
CA CYS A 231 17.34 -4.77 -4.07
C CYS A 231 17.83 -3.40 -3.57
N THR A 232 17.56 -2.35 -4.34
CA THR A 232 17.84 -0.96 -3.92
C THR A 232 17.05 -0.60 -2.67
N TYR A 233 15.75 -0.92 -2.63
CA TYR A 233 14.91 -0.73 -1.45
C TYR A 233 15.35 -1.61 -0.28
N LEU A 234 15.54 -2.91 -0.52
CA LEU A 234 15.93 -3.86 0.54
C LEU A 234 17.25 -3.49 1.23
N LYS A 235 18.21 -2.88 0.51
CA LYS A 235 19.43 -2.34 1.12
C LYS A 235 19.14 -1.19 2.09
N MET A 236 18.18 -0.33 1.78
CA MET A 236 17.74 0.72 2.71
C MET A 236 17.01 0.13 3.92
N VAL A 237 16.17 -0.88 3.69
CA VAL A 237 15.48 -1.65 4.75
C VAL A 237 16.48 -2.28 5.70
N ARG A 238 17.51 -2.96 5.17
CA ARG A 238 18.56 -3.60 5.96
C ARG A 238 19.19 -2.70 7.00
N GLU A 239 19.44 -1.45 6.64
CA GLU A 239 20.09 -0.47 7.53
C GLU A 239 19.08 0.41 8.28
N LEU A 240 17.78 0.22 8.08
CA LEU A 240 16.71 1.11 8.55
C LEU A 240 16.99 2.58 8.23
N LYS A 241 17.63 2.82 7.09
CA LYS A 241 18.11 4.15 6.68
C LYS A 241 17.58 4.53 5.30
N PRO A 242 16.60 5.44 5.22
CA PRO A 242 16.11 5.94 3.94
C PRO A 242 17.19 6.74 3.22
N ALA A 243 17.50 6.39 1.97
CA ALA A 243 18.51 7.04 1.14
C ALA A 243 17.95 7.27 -0.28
N PHE A 244 16.91 8.10 -0.40
CA PHE A 244 16.24 8.41 -1.67
C PHE A 244 15.67 9.83 -1.65
N ASN A 245 15.32 10.35 -2.82
CA ASN A 245 14.53 11.58 -2.94
C ASN A 245 13.05 11.22 -3.02
N CYS A 246 12.28 11.67 -2.03
CA CYS A 246 10.85 11.36 -1.97
C CYS A 246 10.07 12.16 -3.01
N HIS A 247 9.28 11.46 -3.81
CA HIS A 247 8.35 12.02 -4.79
C HIS A 247 6.90 11.54 -4.54
N ALA A 248 6.63 10.87 -3.42
CA ALA A 248 5.33 10.30 -3.14
C ALA A 248 4.19 11.32 -3.25
N ASN A 249 4.36 12.50 -2.65
CA ASN A 249 3.37 13.58 -2.71
C ASN A 249 3.32 14.36 -4.04
N GLU A 250 4.05 13.92 -5.06
CA GLU A 250 3.92 14.37 -6.45
C GLU A 250 3.25 13.30 -7.33
N ILE A 251 3.26 12.03 -6.88
CA ILE A 251 2.81 10.85 -7.62
C ILE A 251 1.44 10.39 -7.13
N ILE A 252 1.21 10.50 -5.82
CA ILE A 252 0.03 9.97 -5.12
C ILE A 252 -0.81 11.13 -4.58
N LEU A 253 -2.11 11.05 -4.80
CA LEU A 253 -3.12 11.88 -4.15
C LEU A 253 -3.74 11.06 -3.01
N ASP A 254 -3.42 11.42 -1.78
CA ASP A 254 -3.96 10.76 -0.59
C ASP A 254 -5.27 11.45 -0.14
N VAL A 255 -6.36 10.68 -0.06
CA VAL A 255 -7.68 11.15 0.38
C VAL A 255 -8.17 10.28 1.54
N ASN A 256 -8.58 10.92 2.62
CA ASN A 256 -9.11 10.25 3.81
C ASN A 256 -10.60 9.90 3.67
N ALA A 257 -11.10 9.12 4.63
CA ALA A 257 -12.48 8.65 4.65
C ALA A 257 -13.50 9.78 4.70
N ASP A 258 -13.15 10.91 5.30
CA ASP A 258 -13.98 12.12 5.39
C ASP A 258 -13.88 13.05 4.16
N GLY A 259 -13.05 12.72 3.17
CA GLY A 259 -12.81 13.53 1.98
C GLY A 259 -11.69 14.56 2.13
N SER A 260 -11.02 14.64 3.28
CA SER A 260 -9.84 15.49 3.43
C SER A 260 -8.68 14.96 2.57
N ILE A 261 -7.95 15.89 1.96
CA ILE A 261 -6.77 15.59 1.13
C ILE A 261 -5.53 15.79 1.99
N GLU A 262 -4.71 14.77 2.12
CA GLU A 262 -3.47 14.82 2.89
C GLU A 262 -2.27 15.15 2.03
N ASN A 263 -1.29 15.79 2.65
CA ASN A 263 0.00 16.04 2.03
C ASN A 263 0.83 14.73 1.90
N CYS A 264 0.78 13.91 2.93
CA CYS A 264 1.47 12.63 3.00
C CYS A 264 0.91 11.81 4.16
N ARG A 265 0.74 10.49 3.97
CA ARG A 265 0.29 9.57 5.02
C ARG A 265 1.12 9.56 6.29
N VAL A 266 2.43 9.78 6.18
CA VAL A 266 3.33 9.79 7.34
C VAL A 266 3.16 11.08 8.14
N HIS A 267 3.02 12.21 7.46
CA HIS A 267 2.83 13.51 8.11
C HIS A 267 1.40 13.80 8.50
N ARG A 268 0.40 13.15 7.85
CA ARG A 268 -1.03 13.29 8.12
C ARG A 268 -1.50 14.73 8.30
N SER A 269 -0.98 15.62 7.48
CA SER A 269 -1.36 17.03 7.50
C SER A 269 -2.35 17.30 6.37
N PRO A 270 -3.62 17.66 6.69
CA PRO A 270 -4.59 18.01 5.68
C PRO A 270 -4.17 19.27 4.93
N ILE A 271 -4.30 19.24 3.60
CA ILE A 271 -3.97 20.35 2.70
C ILE A 271 -5.21 20.89 1.97
N GLY A 272 -6.35 20.24 2.12
CA GLY A 272 -7.62 20.63 1.53
C GLY A 272 -8.67 19.55 1.64
N HIS A 273 -9.78 19.74 0.93
CA HIS A 273 -10.89 18.79 0.91
C HIS A 273 -11.42 18.63 -0.52
N ILE A 274 -11.97 17.45 -0.85
CA ILE A 274 -12.49 17.14 -2.19
C ILE A 274 -13.60 18.08 -2.65
N SER A 275 -14.37 18.66 -1.72
CA SER A 275 -15.42 19.66 -2.03
C SER A 275 -14.89 20.95 -2.65
N GLU A 276 -13.60 21.26 -2.45
CA GLU A 276 -12.94 22.40 -3.09
C GLU A 276 -12.56 22.13 -4.55
N GLY A 277 -12.58 20.86 -4.98
CA GLY A 277 -12.08 20.37 -6.25
C GLY A 277 -10.59 19.97 -6.20
N ILE A 278 -10.29 18.72 -6.61
CA ILE A 278 -8.93 18.13 -6.57
C ILE A 278 -7.91 19.02 -7.28
N ALA A 279 -8.23 19.48 -8.49
CA ALA A 279 -7.32 20.33 -9.28
C ALA A 279 -6.94 21.61 -8.56
N LYS A 280 -7.91 22.28 -7.95
CA LYS A 280 -7.71 23.54 -7.22
C LYS A 280 -6.84 23.33 -5.98
N VAL A 281 -7.12 22.28 -5.19
CA VAL A 281 -6.31 21.95 -4.02
C VAL A 281 -4.88 21.60 -4.44
N TRP A 282 -4.71 20.79 -5.48
CA TRP A 282 -3.40 20.37 -5.97
C TRP A 282 -2.53 21.55 -6.40
N GLU A 283 -3.05 22.48 -7.18
CA GLU A 283 -2.31 23.66 -7.65
C GLU A 283 -1.96 24.61 -6.49
N ARG A 284 -2.91 24.91 -5.62
CA ARG A 284 -2.74 25.80 -4.46
C ARG A 284 -1.64 25.29 -3.50
N THR A 285 -1.56 23.98 -3.29
CA THR A 285 -0.69 23.36 -2.28
C THR A 285 0.66 22.92 -2.79
N ARG A 286 1.00 23.24 -4.05
CA ARG A 286 2.25 22.82 -4.69
C ARG A 286 3.50 23.17 -3.90
N LYS A 287 3.57 24.38 -3.33
CA LYS A 287 4.70 24.81 -2.50
C LYS A 287 4.77 23.98 -1.23
N THR A 288 3.67 23.85 -0.50
CA THR A 288 3.59 23.07 0.74
C THR A 288 4.06 21.63 0.53
N ARG A 289 3.60 20.95 -0.52
CA ARG A 289 4.02 19.58 -0.82
C ARG A 289 5.52 19.46 -1.09
N LYS A 290 6.10 20.41 -1.83
CA LYS A 290 7.55 20.42 -2.12
C LYS A 290 8.38 20.70 -0.86
N ASP A 291 7.93 21.63 -0.04
CA ASP A 291 8.62 21.98 1.21
C ASP A 291 8.60 20.78 2.17
N THR A 292 7.45 20.12 2.33
CA THR A 292 7.34 18.89 3.12
C THR A 292 8.30 17.79 2.61
N ALA A 293 8.35 17.54 1.31
CA ALA A 293 9.24 16.51 0.76
C ALA A 293 10.72 16.84 0.98
N ARG A 294 11.09 18.12 0.94
CA ARG A 294 12.47 18.57 1.16
C ARG A 294 12.89 18.46 2.64
N GLU A 295 12.00 18.82 3.55
CA GLU A 295 12.26 18.92 4.99
C GLU A 295 12.04 17.59 5.74
N CYS A 296 11.39 16.62 5.08
CA CYS A 296 11.08 15.32 5.64
C CYS A 296 12.35 14.50 5.93
N SER A 297 12.42 13.88 7.12
CA SER A 297 13.45 12.89 7.49
C SER A 297 13.40 11.61 6.64
N LYS A 298 12.33 11.45 5.84
CA LYS A 298 12.01 10.31 4.99
C LYS A 298 11.55 9.09 5.79
N CYS A 299 10.93 8.17 5.09
CA CYS A 299 10.40 6.91 5.64
C CYS A 299 10.86 5.73 4.80
N LEU A 300 10.56 4.52 5.28
CA LEU A 300 10.78 3.27 4.54
C LEU A 300 9.45 2.63 4.11
N PHE A 301 8.41 3.44 3.93
CA PHE A 301 7.13 2.97 3.44
C PHE A 301 7.30 2.44 2.00
N PHE A 302 7.01 1.15 1.78
CA PHE A 302 7.29 0.44 0.53
C PHE A 302 6.80 1.19 -0.70
N GLY A 303 5.50 1.50 -0.75
CA GLY A 303 4.91 2.19 -1.90
C GLY A 303 5.53 3.57 -2.18
N TYR A 304 5.95 4.31 -1.15
CA TYR A 304 6.55 5.63 -1.33
C TYR A 304 7.98 5.58 -1.85
N VAL A 305 8.76 4.63 -1.33
CA VAL A 305 10.16 4.47 -1.76
C VAL A 305 10.22 3.97 -3.20
N GLU A 306 9.52 2.86 -3.51
CA GLU A 306 9.55 2.25 -4.84
C GLU A 306 8.99 3.20 -5.91
N ASN A 307 7.87 3.89 -5.64
CA ASN A 307 7.36 4.92 -6.54
C ASN A 307 8.35 6.08 -6.76
N SER A 308 9.09 6.48 -5.71
CA SER A 308 10.11 7.52 -5.84
C SER A 308 11.33 7.04 -6.63
N LEU A 309 11.74 5.78 -6.46
CA LEU A 309 12.79 5.14 -7.25
C LEU A 309 12.37 5.05 -8.73
N MET A 310 11.12 4.65 -8.99
CA MET A 310 10.56 4.63 -10.35
C MET A 310 10.52 6.03 -10.96
N TYR A 311 10.10 7.03 -10.20
CA TYR A 311 10.14 8.43 -10.63
C TYR A 311 11.54 8.85 -11.09
N ASN A 312 12.58 8.34 -10.47
CA ASN A 312 13.99 8.57 -10.82
C ASN A 312 14.55 7.58 -11.85
N PHE A 313 13.69 6.83 -12.56
CA PHE A 313 14.06 5.85 -13.59
C PHE A 313 14.97 4.71 -13.10
N ASN A 314 14.74 4.22 -11.88
CA ASN A 314 15.40 2.99 -11.44
C ASN A 314 14.84 1.80 -12.23
N LEU A 315 15.69 1.16 -13.05
CA LEU A 315 15.27 0.09 -13.97
C LEU A 315 14.86 -1.18 -13.23
N GLU A 316 15.41 -1.44 -12.05
CA GLU A 316 15.03 -2.61 -11.24
C GLU A 316 13.56 -2.51 -10.81
N VAL A 317 13.15 -1.32 -10.37
CA VAL A 317 11.76 -1.05 -9.96
C VAL A 317 10.79 -1.17 -11.13
N ALA A 318 11.20 -0.75 -12.32
CA ALA A 318 10.38 -0.82 -13.52
C ALA A 318 9.95 -2.25 -13.91
N GLN A 319 10.60 -3.28 -13.38
CA GLN A 319 10.23 -4.69 -13.63
C GLN A 319 8.95 -5.11 -12.86
N HIS A 320 8.58 -4.37 -11.82
CA HIS A 320 7.44 -4.64 -10.95
C HIS A 320 6.52 -3.44 -10.78
N TYR A 321 6.50 -2.54 -11.77
CA TYR A 321 5.73 -1.28 -11.72
C TYR A 321 4.23 -1.48 -11.51
N GLU A 322 3.69 -2.64 -11.83
CA GLU A 322 2.28 -2.98 -11.63
C GLU A 322 1.84 -3.06 -10.18
N TRP A 323 2.78 -3.09 -9.25
CA TRP A 323 2.52 -3.17 -7.79
C TRP A 323 2.75 -1.84 -7.05
N MET A 324 3.02 -0.77 -7.76
CA MET A 324 3.40 0.52 -7.19
C MET A 324 2.28 1.55 -7.20
#